data_4c4ad5a8ef42d414bd144722b1e033f6
#
_entry.id   4c4ad5a8ef42d414bd144722b1e033f6
#
_cell.length_a   1.000
_cell.length_b   1.000
_cell.length_c   1.000
_cell.angle_alpha   90.00
_cell.angle_beta   90.00
_cell.angle_gamma   90.00
#
_symmetry.space_group_name_H-M   'P 1'
#
loop_
_entity.id
_entity.type
_entity.pdbx_description
1 polymer ?
#
loop_
_entity_poly.entity_id
_entity_poly.type
_entity_poly.pdbx_seq_one_letter_code
_entity_poly.pdbx_strand_id
1 'polypeptide(L)'
;MPVVSVRLRARLSAHRGPGQLVVLGFAAAVVVGTVLLSLPVSAAPGQTPSFMAALFTATSAVCVTGLVVVDTSTAWSGFGQGVVLALIQVGGFGIMTLASLLGVLLSRRLGLRTRLTAAASTRSVGLGDVRQVLVGVGAITAVVEITTATVLTARFMTVYDEPFGRALWHGAFHSVSAFNNAGFALYPDNLVRFASDPWVCVPLTLAVLVGGIGFPVLLELRRSRWRPRRWSLHTRLTLLLTAVLLPAGFLLMVLGEWSNPATLGSMDTGGKLLNAFVHAVMPRTAGFNTVDVAGMNPGTWLGTDVLMFIGGGSAGTAGGIKLTTFAVLLFAIWSELRGDPDVTVFDRRISTTTQRQALAVALLGVAAVVAPAIVITSTSGFSGDQVLFEVVSAFATVGLSTGITADLQVWHQLLLVALMFLGRLGPITLGTALALRERRRLFRYPESAPVIG
;
A
#
# COMPACT_ATOMS: atom_id res chain seq x y z
N MET A 1 -12.96 46.46 3.03
CA MET A 1 -13.37 45.20 2.41
C MET A 1 -12.42 43.99 2.61
N PRO A 2 -11.33 43.98 3.43
CA PRO A 2 -10.52 42.78 3.64
C PRO A 2 -10.99 41.84 4.78
N VAL A 3 -11.91 42.29 5.65
CA VAL A 3 -12.34 41.49 6.84
C VAL A 3 -13.36 40.39 6.50
N VAL A 4 -14.10 40.53 5.40
CA VAL A 4 -15.14 39.55 4.98
C VAL A 4 -14.47 38.31 4.32
N SER A 5 -13.38 38.50 3.60
CA SER A 5 -12.66 37.40 2.95
C SER A 5 -11.94 36.47 3.93
N VAL A 6 -11.46 37.01 5.05
CA VAL A 6 -10.79 36.22 6.11
C VAL A 6 -11.81 35.39 6.90
N ARG A 7 -13.01 35.94 7.17
CA ARG A 7 -14.10 35.23 7.88
C ARG A 7 -14.72 34.11 7.00
N LEU A 8 -14.80 34.32 5.69
CA LEU A 8 -15.29 33.26 4.77
C LEU A 8 -14.30 32.09 4.70
N ARG A 9 -12.98 32.36 4.62
CA ARG A 9 -11.93 31.32 4.66
C ARG A 9 -11.92 30.58 6.01
N ALA A 10 -12.09 31.26 7.12
CA ALA A 10 -12.16 30.65 8.45
C ALA A 10 -13.43 29.78 8.65
N ARG A 11 -14.59 30.16 8.06
CA ARG A 11 -15.82 29.35 8.11
C ARG A 11 -15.73 28.10 7.20
N LEU A 12 -15.07 28.17 6.06
CA LEU A 12 -14.86 27.03 5.17
C LEU A 12 -13.87 25.99 5.76
N SER A 13 -12.93 26.42 6.61
CA SER A 13 -11.99 25.52 7.28
C SER A 13 -12.54 24.91 8.58
N ALA A 14 -13.52 25.53 9.23
CA ALA A 14 -14.06 25.08 10.52
C ALA A 14 -15.00 23.86 10.42
N HIS A 15 -15.46 23.46 9.22
CA HIS A 15 -16.41 22.36 9.01
C HIS A 15 -15.81 21.12 8.34
N ARG A 16 -14.54 21.17 7.91
CA ARG A 16 -13.92 20.02 7.25
C ARG A 16 -13.19 19.14 8.26
N GLY A 17 -13.65 17.91 8.43
CA GLY A 17 -12.96 16.91 9.24
C GLY A 17 -11.57 16.59 8.66
N PRO A 18 -10.60 16.16 9.49
CA PRO A 18 -9.22 15.87 9.04
C PRO A 18 -9.17 14.86 7.88
N GLY A 19 -10.08 13.88 7.83
CA GLY A 19 -10.18 12.94 6.71
C GLY A 19 -10.54 13.58 5.37
N GLN A 20 -11.40 14.65 5.38
CA GLN A 20 -11.76 15.35 4.15
C GLN A 20 -10.59 16.16 3.57
N LEU A 21 -9.77 16.76 4.44
CA LEU A 21 -8.57 17.49 4.00
C LEU A 21 -7.57 16.57 3.28
N VAL A 22 -7.49 15.32 3.72
CA VAL A 22 -6.66 14.30 3.12
C VAL A 22 -7.15 13.94 1.73
N VAL A 23 -8.43 13.57 1.61
CA VAL A 23 -9.04 13.23 0.33
C VAL A 23 -8.84 14.38 -0.67
N LEU A 24 -9.04 15.61 -0.25
CA LEU A 24 -8.81 16.78 -1.08
C LEU A 24 -7.34 16.98 -1.47
N GLY A 25 -6.40 16.73 -0.55
CA GLY A 25 -4.97 16.81 -0.83
C GLY A 25 -4.52 15.79 -1.88
N PHE A 26 -4.96 14.54 -1.73
CA PHE A 26 -4.68 13.49 -2.70
C PHE A 26 -5.36 13.77 -4.06
N ALA A 27 -6.63 14.20 -4.06
CA ALA A 27 -7.31 14.58 -5.30
C ALA A 27 -6.61 15.75 -6.00
N ALA A 28 -6.16 16.75 -5.25
CA ALA A 28 -5.39 17.87 -5.81
C ALA A 28 -4.05 17.40 -6.41
N ALA A 29 -3.35 16.47 -5.74
CA ALA A 29 -2.11 15.89 -6.26
C ALA A 29 -2.35 15.11 -7.56
N VAL A 30 -3.44 14.33 -7.64
CA VAL A 30 -3.84 13.64 -8.88
C VAL A 30 -4.12 14.65 -10.00
N VAL A 31 -4.90 15.69 -9.73
CA VAL A 31 -5.22 16.72 -10.74
C VAL A 31 -3.95 17.43 -11.22
N VAL A 32 -3.08 17.86 -10.32
CA VAL A 32 -1.81 18.50 -10.68
C VAL A 32 -0.92 17.55 -11.48
N GLY A 33 -0.80 16.29 -11.04
CA GLY A 33 -0.04 15.27 -11.74
C GLY A 33 -0.58 15.00 -13.15
N THR A 34 -1.90 14.89 -13.28
CA THR A 34 -2.56 14.71 -14.59
C THR A 34 -2.26 15.89 -15.53
N VAL A 35 -2.38 17.13 -15.05
CA VAL A 35 -2.05 18.32 -15.85
C VAL A 35 -0.60 18.32 -16.26
N LEU A 36 0.33 18.04 -15.36
CA LEU A 36 1.77 17.99 -15.66
C LEU A 36 2.10 16.89 -16.68
N LEU A 37 1.54 15.68 -16.50
CA LEU A 37 1.76 14.57 -17.44
C LEU A 37 1.06 14.77 -18.79
N SER A 38 0.04 15.60 -18.88
CA SER A 38 -0.60 15.98 -20.15
C SER A 38 0.18 17.02 -20.97
N LEU A 39 1.24 17.61 -20.40
CA LEU A 39 2.08 18.56 -21.13
C LEU A 39 2.93 17.84 -22.19
N PRO A 40 3.13 18.43 -23.38
CA PRO A 40 3.96 17.84 -24.44
C PRO A 40 5.39 17.50 -23.99
N VAL A 41 5.96 18.30 -23.09
CA VAL A 41 7.31 18.07 -22.52
C VAL A 41 7.41 16.80 -21.69
N SER A 42 6.29 16.29 -21.18
CA SER A 42 6.23 15.06 -20.39
C SER A 42 6.23 13.79 -21.24
N ALA A 43 5.85 13.90 -22.51
CA ALA A 43 5.84 12.79 -23.44
C ALA A 43 7.26 12.47 -23.95
N ALA A 44 7.56 11.20 -24.16
CA ALA A 44 8.78 10.79 -24.83
C ALA A 44 8.74 11.19 -26.32
N PRO A 45 9.90 11.38 -26.97
CA PRO A 45 9.94 11.74 -28.39
C PRO A 45 9.12 10.76 -29.25
N GLY A 46 8.23 11.30 -30.06
CA GLY A 46 7.35 10.52 -30.94
C GLY A 46 6.13 9.89 -30.22
N GLN A 47 5.95 10.14 -28.94
CA GLN A 47 4.79 9.66 -28.18
C GLN A 47 3.79 10.80 -27.93
N THR A 48 2.49 10.44 -27.93
CA THR A 48 1.40 11.35 -27.59
C THR A 48 0.46 10.67 -26.59
N PRO A 49 0.85 10.55 -25.29
CA PRO A 49 0.00 9.90 -24.31
C PRO A 49 -1.36 10.60 -24.23
N SER A 50 -2.42 9.78 -24.17
CA SER A 50 -3.77 10.29 -24.04
C SER A 50 -4.00 10.93 -22.66
N PHE A 51 -5.01 11.79 -22.54
CA PHE A 51 -5.44 12.33 -21.24
C PHE A 51 -5.73 11.18 -20.24
N MET A 52 -6.31 10.07 -20.72
CA MET A 52 -6.57 8.90 -19.87
C MET A 52 -5.28 8.26 -19.36
N ALA A 53 -4.26 8.14 -20.19
CA ALA A 53 -2.95 7.65 -19.75
C ALA A 53 -2.31 8.56 -18.69
N ALA A 54 -2.41 9.90 -18.86
CA ALA A 54 -1.94 10.87 -17.89
C ALA A 54 -2.70 10.77 -16.55
N LEU A 55 -4.04 10.68 -16.57
CA LEU A 55 -4.89 10.54 -15.40
C LEU A 55 -4.61 9.22 -14.66
N PHE A 56 -4.53 8.11 -15.40
CA PHE A 56 -4.26 6.79 -14.84
C PHE A 56 -2.89 6.75 -14.18
N THR A 57 -1.84 7.19 -14.89
CA THR A 57 -0.48 7.23 -14.37
C THR A 57 -0.36 8.15 -13.16
N ALA A 58 -0.96 9.37 -13.20
CA ALA A 58 -0.96 10.29 -12.06
C ALA A 58 -1.65 9.68 -10.84
N THR A 59 -2.82 9.02 -11.03
CA THR A 59 -3.54 8.37 -9.93
C THR A 59 -2.76 7.20 -9.38
N SER A 60 -2.23 6.35 -10.25
CA SER A 60 -1.40 5.19 -9.86
C SER A 60 -0.16 5.64 -9.09
N ALA A 61 0.52 6.71 -9.52
CA ALA A 61 1.70 7.26 -8.86
C ALA A 61 1.36 7.88 -7.49
N VAL A 62 0.33 8.71 -7.39
CA VAL A 62 -0.12 9.35 -6.12
C VAL A 62 -0.66 8.31 -5.13
N CYS A 63 -1.42 7.33 -5.63
CA CYS A 63 -1.92 6.21 -4.81
C CYS A 63 -0.84 5.16 -4.54
N VAL A 64 0.33 5.30 -5.19
CA VAL A 64 1.46 4.38 -5.04
C VAL A 64 1.02 2.95 -5.37
N THR A 65 0.42 2.77 -6.54
CA THR A 65 -0.15 1.49 -6.98
C THR A 65 0.80 0.75 -7.91
N GLY A 66 1.30 1.41 -8.98
CA GLY A 66 2.18 0.79 -9.97
C GLY A 66 1.49 0.16 -11.18
N LEU A 67 0.15 0.11 -11.22
CA LEU A 67 -0.55 -0.26 -12.45
C LEU A 67 -0.32 0.81 -13.53
N VAL A 68 -0.12 0.37 -14.76
CA VAL A 68 0.16 1.24 -15.90
C VAL A 68 -0.69 0.85 -17.11
N VAL A 69 -1.11 1.85 -17.86
CA VAL A 69 -1.77 1.69 -19.18
C VAL A 69 -0.82 2.03 -20.33
N VAL A 70 0.32 2.64 -20.03
CA VAL A 70 1.44 2.87 -20.93
C VAL A 70 2.73 2.61 -20.19
N ASP A 71 3.72 2.07 -20.87
CA ASP A 71 5.02 1.79 -20.27
C ASP A 71 5.73 3.07 -19.81
N THR A 72 6.18 3.09 -18.55
CA THR A 72 6.76 4.30 -17.95
C THR A 72 8.08 4.69 -18.59
N SER A 73 8.85 3.73 -19.04
CA SER A 73 10.19 3.94 -19.61
C SER A 73 10.14 4.53 -21.03
N THR A 74 9.12 4.16 -21.80
CA THR A 74 9.01 4.47 -23.23
C THR A 74 8.00 5.58 -23.55
N ALA A 75 6.95 5.75 -22.74
CA ALA A 75 5.92 6.74 -22.96
C ALA A 75 6.26 8.13 -22.39
N TRP A 76 7.05 8.19 -21.32
CA TRP A 76 7.35 9.43 -20.61
C TRP A 76 8.80 9.86 -20.82
N SER A 77 8.99 11.16 -21.10
CA SER A 77 10.31 11.81 -21.13
C SER A 77 10.96 11.80 -19.74
N GLY A 78 12.24 12.18 -19.65
CA GLY A 78 12.90 12.35 -18.34
C GLY A 78 12.17 13.33 -17.42
N PHE A 79 11.52 14.38 -17.97
CA PHE A 79 10.65 15.26 -17.19
C PHE A 79 9.39 14.53 -16.71
N GLY A 80 8.71 13.78 -17.57
CA GLY A 80 7.52 12.99 -17.21
C GLY A 80 7.84 11.94 -16.14
N GLN A 81 8.96 11.22 -16.29
CA GLN A 81 9.46 10.28 -15.27
C GLN A 81 9.76 10.97 -13.93
N GLY A 82 10.32 12.20 -13.97
CA GLY A 82 10.53 13.02 -12.78
C GLY A 82 9.22 13.43 -12.10
N VAL A 83 8.18 13.75 -12.88
CA VAL A 83 6.83 14.03 -12.35
C VAL A 83 6.26 12.76 -11.68
N VAL A 84 6.33 11.59 -12.33
CA VAL A 84 5.89 10.31 -11.74
C VAL A 84 6.61 10.05 -10.42
N LEU A 85 7.93 10.21 -10.38
CA LEU A 85 8.75 10.02 -9.17
C LEU A 85 8.33 10.97 -8.04
N ALA A 86 8.10 12.25 -8.36
CA ALA A 86 7.63 13.24 -7.38
C ALA A 86 6.23 12.89 -6.84
N LEU A 87 5.32 12.42 -7.68
CA LEU A 87 3.98 11.99 -7.28
C LEU A 87 4.03 10.75 -6.37
N ILE A 88 4.90 9.78 -6.67
CA ILE A 88 5.15 8.61 -5.80
C ILE A 88 5.62 9.08 -4.43
N GLN A 89 6.60 9.99 -4.36
CA GLN A 89 7.13 10.48 -3.09
C GLN A 89 6.09 11.25 -2.29
N VAL A 90 5.29 12.10 -2.94
CA VAL A 90 4.17 12.82 -2.30
C VAL A 90 3.12 11.84 -1.78
N GLY A 91 2.76 10.82 -2.55
CA GLY A 91 1.78 9.80 -2.17
C GLY A 91 2.23 8.94 -0.98
N GLY A 92 3.45 8.42 -1.02
CA GLY A 92 4.01 7.57 0.03
C GLY A 92 4.30 8.33 1.32
N PHE A 93 5.06 9.43 1.23
CA PHE A 93 5.37 10.29 2.38
C PHE A 93 4.12 10.94 2.96
N GLY A 94 3.19 11.38 2.09
CA GLY A 94 1.93 11.99 2.48
C GLY A 94 1.07 11.07 3.35
N ILE A 95 0.92 9.79 2.98
CA ILE A 95 0.11 8.83 3.75
C ILE A 95 0.76 8.49 5.09
N MET A 96 2.08 8.31 5.14
CA MET A 96 2.81 8.02 6.37
C MET A 96 2.69 9.14 7.39
N THR A 97 2.90 10.38 6.95
CA THR A 97 2.80 11.56 7.80
C THR A 97 1.39 11.77 8.31
N LEU A 98 0.40 11.59 7.44
CA LEU A 98 -1.00 11.73 7.76
C LEU A 98 -1.50 10.69 8.75
N ALA A 99 -1.23 9.42 8.51
CA ALA A 99 -1.62 8.35 9.41
C ALA A 99 -0.99 8.54 10.79
N SER A 100 0.26 9.04 10.85
CA SER A 100 0.92 9.37 12.09
C SER A 100 0.26 10.54 12.81
N LEU A 101 -0.12 11.61 12.10
CA LEU A 101 -0.85 12.75 12.65
C LEU A 101 -2.25 12.36 13.17
N LEU A 102 -2.98 11.52 12.42
CA LEU A 102 -4.27 11.00 12.86
C LEU A 102 -4.13 10.14 14.12
N GLY A 103 -3.12 9.31 14.20
CA GLY A 103 -2.81 8.53 15.40
C GLY A 103 -2.60 9.41 16.64
N VAL A 104 -1.85 10.51 16.49
CA VAL A 104 -1.63 11.51 17.54
C VAL A 104 -2.93 12.23 17.93
N LEU A 105 -3.75 12.62 16.95
CA LEU A 105 -5.03 13.32 17.20
C LEU A 105 -6.05 12.42 17.88
N LEU A 106 -6.17 11.15 17.47
CA LEU A 106 -7.05 10.18 18.13
C LEU A 106 -6.61 9.90 19.58
N SER A 107 -5.32 9.76 19.83
CA SER A 107 -4.81 9.52 21.20
C SER A 107 -5.12 10.68 22.16
N ARG A 108 -5.27 11.92 21.65
CA ARG A 108 -5.65 13.11 22.45
C ARG A 108 -7.13 13.16 22.85
N ARG A 109 -8.03 12.50 22.10
CA ARG A 109 -9.47 12.48 22.39
C ARG A 109 -9.88 11.39 23.39
N LEU A 110 -8.97 10.47 23.71
CA LEU A 110 -9.20 9.49 24.77
C LEU A 110 -9.23 10.19 26.12
N GLY A 111 -10.34 10.02 26.87
CA GLY A 111 -10.61 10.73 28.13
C GLY A 111 -9.54 10.52 29.20
N LEU A 112 -9.58 11.34 30.27
CA LEU A 112 -8.55 11.40 31.33
C LEU A 112 -8.21 10.06 31.96
N ARG A 113 -9.17 9.13 32.12
CA ARG A 113 -8.95 7.78 32.64
C ARG A 113 -8.10 6.91 31.68
N THR A 114 -8.37 6.99 30.39
CA THR A 114 -7.58 6.27 29.37
C THR A 114 -6.20 6.91 29.15
N ARG A 115 -6.09 8.24 29.43
CA ARG A 115 -4.79 8.94 29.47
C ARG A 115 -3.92 8.50 30.63
N LEU A 116 -4.48 8.25 31.81
CA LEU A 116 -3.73 7.79 32.98
C LEU A 116 -3.24 6.35 32.81
N THR A 117 -4.04 5.45 32.21
CA THR A 117 -3.62 4.10 31.88
C THR A 117 -2.66 4.04 30.68
N ALA A 118 -2.82 4.92 29.69
CA ALA A 118 -1.89 5.05 28.57
C ALA A 118 -0.61 5.82 28.95
N ALA A 119 -0.67 6.78 29.88
CA ALA A 119 0.50 7.49 30.39
C ALA A 119 1.39 6.60 31.26
N ALA A 120 0.83 5.57 31.90
CA ALA A 120 1.62 4.55 32.60
C ALA A 120 2.34 3.59 31.63
N SER A 121 1.90 3.49 30.36
CA SER A 121 2.49 2.60 29.35
C SER A 121 3.16 3.33 28.18
N THR A 122 2.87 4.61 27.94
CA THR A 122 3.48 5.39 26.87
C THR A 122 3.60 6.86 27.32
N ARG A 123 4.82 7.37 27.42
CA ARG A 123 5.08 8.79 27.68
C ARG A 123 4.31 9.63 26.65
N SER A 124 3.49 10.56 27.13
CA SER A 124 2.59 11.44 26.38
C SER A 124 3.22 12.04 25.12
N VAL A 125 2.55 11.84 23.99
CA VAL A 125 2.92 12.45 22.70
C VAL A 125 2.41 13.90 22.68
N GLY A 126 3.33 14.88 22.83
CA GLY A 126 3.07 16.32 22.77
C GLY A 126 3.17 16.90 21.34
N LEU A 127 2.97 18.23 21.15
CA LEU A 127 3.18 18.89 19.84
C LEU A 127 4.64 18.79 19.35
N GLY A 128 5.60 18.67 20.28
CA GLY A 128 7.00 18.35 19.96
C GLY A 128 7.19 16.98 19.31
N ASP A 129 6.27 16.06 19.55
CA ASP A 129 6.33 14.70 19.01
C ASP A 129 5.93 14.62 17.53
N VAL A 130 5.08 15.53 17.01
CA VAL A 130 4.75 15.59 15.57
C VAL A 130 5.99 15.89 14.75
N ARG A 131 6.79 16.88 15.16
CA ARG A 131 8.05 17.21 14.49
C ARG A 131 9.02 16.03 14.56
N GLN A 132 9.14 15.37 15.71
CA GLN A 132 10.01 14.20 15.85
C GLN A 132 9.56 13.03 14.97
N VAL A 133 8.24 12.82 14.86
CA VAL A 133 7.67 11.80 13.95
C VAL A 133 8.01 12.15 12.50
N LEU A 134 7.76 13.39 12.06
CA LEU A 134 8.04 13.82 10.68
C LEU A 134 9.54 13.70 10.34
N VAL A 135 10.42 14.17 11.23
CA VAL A 135 11.87 14.03 11.06
C VAL A 135 12.29 12.55 11.06
N GLY A 136 11.69 11.74 11.92
CA GLY A 136 11.96 10.31 11.98
C GLY A 136 11.53 9.57 10.71
N VAL A 137 10.33 9.88 10.17
CA VAL A 137 9.88 9.36 8.86
C VAL A 137 10.86 9.77 7.78
N GLY A 138 11.15 11.07 7.65
CA GLY A 138 12.05 11.57 6.62
C GLY A 138 13.46 10.98 6.71
N ALA A 139 13.99 10.80 7.92
CA ALA A 139 15.31 10.21 8.11
C ALA A 139 15.35 8.72 7.70
N ILE A 140 14.34 7.93 8.08
CA ILE A 140 14.29 6.51 7.68
C ILE A 140 14.13 6.40 6.16
N THR A 141 13.21 7.17 5.57
CA THR A 141 13.01 7.25 4.12
C THR A 141 14.33 7.55 3.42
N ALA A 142 15.00 8.65 3.79
CA ALA A 142 16.24 9.07 3.17
C ALA A 142 17.37 8.02 3.31
N VAL A 143 17.51 7.40 4.49
CA VAL A 143 18.54 6.37 4.70
C VAL A 143 18.30 5.16 3.80
N VAL A 144 17.06 4.64 3.75
CA VAL A 144 16.75 3.46 2.94
C VAL A 144 16.84 3.78 1.45
N GLU A 145 16.26 4.91 1.01
CA GLU A 145 16.31 5.31 -0.39
C GLU A 145 17.75 5.56 -0.87
N ILE A 146 18.56 6.31 -0.12
CA ILE A 146 19.95 6.57 -0.49
C ILE A 146 20.77 5.27 -0.52
N THR A 147 20.61 4.40 0.48
CA THR A 147 21.35 3.14 0.54
C THR A 147 21.00 2.24 -0.64
N THR A 148 19.69 2.05 -0.90
CA THR A 148 19.22 1.23 -2.02
C THR A 148 19.65 1.85 -3.36
N ALA A 149 19.49 3.15 -3.55
CA ALA A 149 19.94 3.84 -4.77
C ALA A 149 21.43 3.67 -5.01
N THR A 150 22.27 3.78 -3.97
CA THR A 150 23.72 3.61 -4.08
C THR A 150 24.09 2.19 -4.51
N VAL A 151 23.47 1.16 -3.90
CA VAL A 151 23.72 -0.23 -4.26
C VAL A 151 23.31 -0.51 -5.71
N LEU A 152 22.12 -0.05 -6.12
CA LEU A 152 21.63 -0.22 -7.49
C LEU A 152 22.48 0.53 -8.50
N THR A 153 22.85 1.77 -8.23
CA THR A 153 23.72 2.57 -9.12
C THR A 153 25.07 1.89 -9.33
N ALA A 154 25.70 1.41 -8.25
CA ALA A 154 26.95 0.69 -8.36
C ALA A 154 26.79 -0.59 -9.20
N ARG A 155 25.70 -1.34 -9.00
CA ARG A 155 25.42 -2.57 -9.74
C ARG A 155 25.17 -2.30 -11.23
N PHE A 156 24.36 -1.29 -11.56
CA PHE A 156 24.06 -0.92 -12.94
C PHE A 156 25.32 -0.44 -13.68
N MET A 157 26.23 0.26 -13.01
CA MET A 157 27.52 0.67 -13.61
C MET A 157 28.48 -0.50 -13.84
N THR A 158 28.58 -1.41 -12.86
CA THR A 158 29.67 -2.40 -12.85
C THR A 158 29.35 -3.69 -13.62
N VAL A 159 28.06 -4.01 -13.78
CA VAL A 159 27.61 -5.28 -14.39
C VAL A 159 26.80 -5.04 -15.66
N TYR A 160 26.04 -3.94 -15.70
CA TYR A 160 25.18 -3.61 -16.83
C TYR A 160 25.76 -2.50 -17.72
N ASP A 161 26.99 -2.02 -17.43
CA ASP A 161 27.74 -1.03 -18.19
C ASP A 161 26.95 0.28 -18.47
N GLU A 162 26.00 0.63 -17.57
CA GLU A 162 25.27 1.88 -17.69
C GLU A 162 26.16 3.08 -17.36
N PRO A 163 26.12 4.18 -18.14
CA PRO A 163 26.79 5.42 -17.79
C PRO A 163 26.33 5.92 -16.44
N PHE A 164 27.23 6.54 -15.65
CA PHE A 164 26.93 7.02 -14.29
C PHE A 164 25.62 7.79 -14.15
N GLY A 165 25.35 8.75 -15.05
CA GLY A 165 24.12 9.56 -14.99
C GLY A 165 22.84 8.74 -15.17
N ARG A 166 22.87 7.74 -16.07
CA ARG A 166 21.73 6.83 -16.30
C ARG A 166 21.60 5.84 -15.13
N ALA A 167 22.68 5.23 -14.69
CA ALA A 167 22.69 4.33 -13.56
C ALA A 167 22.18 5.01 -12.28
N LEU A 168 22.60 6.26 -12.02
CA LEU A 168 22.13 7.05 -10.89
C LEU A 168 20.62 7.34 -10.98
N TRP A 169 20.13 7.71 -12.17
CA TRP A 169 18.70 7.97 -12.39
C TRP A 169 17.87 6.70 -12.17
N HIS A 170 18.28 5.57 -12.77
CA HIS A 170 17.61 4.29 -12.60
C HIS A 170 17.68 3.82 -11.14
N GLY A 171 18.84 3.90 -10.48
CA GLY A 171 19.01 3.55 -9.09
C GLY A 171 18.12 4.38 -8.15
N ALA A 172 18.11 5.70 -8.34
CA ALA A 172 17.26 6.60 -7.54
C ALA A 172 15.76 6.35 -7.78
N PHE A 173 15.34 6.21 -9.04
CA PHE A 173 13.94 5.97 -9.39
C PHE A 173 13.41 4.67 -8.76
N HIS A 174 14.14 3.55 -8.98
CA HIS A 174 13.71 2.26 -8.44
C HIS A 174 13.78 2.21 -6.90
N SER A 175 14.74 2.89 -6.30
CA SER A 175 14.84 2.99 -4.84
C SER A 175 13.65 3.71 -4.23
N VAL A 176 13.27 4.89 -4.76
CA VAL A 176 12.10 5.65 -4.32
C VAL A 176 10.82 4.86 -4.58
N SER A 177 10.70 4.25 -5.76
CA SER A 177 9.56 3.41 -6.12
C SER A 177 9.41 2.21 -5.16
N ALA A 178 10.50 1.54 -4.81
CA ALA A 178 10.51 0.39 -3.91
C ALA A 178 10.17 0.77 -2.47
N PHE A 179 10.81 1.80 -1.90
CA PHE A 179 10.55 2.22 -0.52
C PHE A 179 9.11 2.68 -0.32
N ASN A 180 8.57 3.41 -1.31
CA ASN A 180 7.18 3.85 -1.27
C ASN A 180 6.18 2.73 -1.65
N ASN A 181 6.64 1.54 -2.03
CA ASN A 181 5.80 0.44 -2.50
C ASN A 181 5.00 0.81 -3.76
N ALA A 182 5.65 1.46 -4.74
CA ALA A 182 4.96 2.03 -5.89
C ALA A 182 4.98 1.13 -7.14
N GLY A 183 5.95 0.23 -7.28
CA GLY A 183 6.02 -0.75 -8.38
C GLY A 183 6.34 -0.19 -9.76
N PHE A 184 6.53 1.12 -9.91
CA PHE A 184 6.96 1.72 -11.17
C PHE A 184 8.41 1.39 -11.46
N ALA A 185 8.68 0.95 -12.69
CA ALA A 185 10.01 0.67 -13.20
C ALA A 185 10.33 1.49 -14.46
N LEU A 186 11.62 1.71 -14.71
CA LEU A 186 12.12 2.35 -15.93
C LEU A 186 12.64 1.33 -16.96
N TYR A 187 12.13 0.10 -16.89
CA TYR A 187 12.38 -0.96 -17.85
C TYR A 187 11.03 -1.53 -18.32
N PRO A 188 10.87 -1.79 -19.65
CA PRO A 188 9.61 -2.28 -20.20
C PRO A 188 9.14 -3.60 -19.62
N ASP A 189 10.08 -4.45 -19.21
CA ASP A 189 9.86 -5.76 -18.61
C ASP A 189 9.87 -5.72 -17.07
N ASN A 190 9.69 -4.55 -16.47
CA ASN A 190 9.79 -4.30 -15.03
C ASN A 190 11.15 -4.77 -14.48
N LEU A 191 11.23 -5.81 -13.64
CA LEU A 191 12.48 -6.36 -13.12
C LEU A 191 12.79 -7.76 -13.67
N VAL A 192 12.11 -8.25 -14.72
CA VAL A 192 12.29 -9.60 -15.26
C VAL A 192 13.73 -9.81 -15.75
N ARG A 193 14.34 -8.82 -16.40
CA ARG A 193 15.75 -8.88 -16.83
C ARG A 193 16.75 -9.05 -15.69
N PHE A 194 16.35 -8.72 -14.46
CA PHE A 194 17.18 -8.84 -13.26
C PHE A 194 16.83 -10.06 -12.40
N ALA A 195 15.99 -10.97 -12.90
CA ALA A 195 15.48 -12.12 -12.15
C ALA A 195 16.58 -13.00 -11.52
N SER A 196 17.77 -13.04 -12.15
CA SER A 196 18.91 -13.80 -11.64
C SER A 196 19.93 -12.97 -10.86
N ASP A 197 19.65 -11.66 -10.62
CA ASP A 197 20.58 -10.76 -9.94
C ASP A 197 20.15 -10.44 -8.50
N PRO A 198 20.74 -11.10 -7.49
CA PRO A 198 20.39 -10.84 -6.09
C PRO A 198 20.77 -9.42 -5.63
N TRP A 199 21.76 -8.76 -6.25
CA TRP A 199 22.20 -7.42 -5.90
C TRP A 199 21.21 -6.32 -6.37
N VAL A 200 20.32 -6.66 -7.29
CA VAL A 200 19.20 -5.81 -7.68
C VAL A 200 17.95 -6.21 -6.89
N CYS A 201 17.61 -7.49 -6.90
CA CYS A 201 16.35 -7.99 -6.33
C CYS A 201 16.27 -7.84 -4.80
N VAL A 202 17.34 -8.20 -4.07
CA VAL A 202 17.31 -8.21 -2.60
C VAL A 202 17.22 -6.79 -2.01
N PRO A 203 18.03 -5.79 -2.44
CA PRO A 203 17.92 -4.43 -1.92
C PRO A 203 16.53 -3.80 -2.17
N LEU A 204 15.95 -4.00 -3.36
CA LEU A 204 14.60 -3.54 -3.67
C LEU A 204 13.56 -4.20 -2.78
N THR A 205 13.63 -5.53 -2.62
CA THR A 205 12.71 -6.29 -1.77
C THR A 205 12.79 -5.86 -0.30
N LEU A 206 13.99 -5.60 0.21
CA LEU A 206 14.19 -5.09 1.57
C LEU A 206 13.64 -3.66 1.73
N ALA A 207 13.82 -2.78 0.74
CA ALA A 207 13.25 -1.44 0.76
C ALA A 207 11.72 -1.48 0.82
N VAL A 208 11.09 -2.35 0.01
CA VAL A 208 9.65 -2.63 0.03
C VAL A 208 9.18 -3.10 1.40
N LEU A 209 9.86 -4.07 2.00
CA LEU A 209 9.51 -4.58 3.34
C LEU A 209 9.57 -3.48 4.40
N VAL A 210 10.63 -2.68 4.41
CA VAL A 210 10.79 -1.58 5.38
C VAL A 210 9.68 -0.54 5.22
N GLY A 211 9.38 -0.11 3.99
CA GLY A 211 8.28 0.81 3.70
C GLY A 211 6.91 0.27 4.10
N GLY A 212 6.67 -1.02 3.79
CA GLY A 212 5.37 -1.69 3.98
C GLY A 212 5.06 -2.09 5.42
N ILE A 213 6.05 -2.30 6.30
CA ILE A 213 5.81 -2.68 7.72
C ILE A 213 5.10 -1.57 8.50
N GLY A 214 5.35 -0.33 8.15
CA GLY A 214 4.75 0.82 8.82
C GLY A 214 5.68 1.51 9.81
N PHE A 215 5.66 2.84 9.70
CA PHE A 215 6.55 3.72 10.46
C PHE A 215 6.45 3.57 12.00
N PRO A 216 5.24 3.42 12.62
CA PRO A 216 5.13 3.23 14.06
C PRO A 216 5.90 2.00 14.55
N VAL A 217 5.87 0.91 13.78
CA VAL A 217 6.60 -0.32 14.08
C VAL A 217 8.11 -0.08 14.04
N LEU A 218 8.61 0.57 12.97
CA LEU A 218 10.04 0.88 12.83
C LEU A 218 10.55 1.76 13.97
N LEU A 219 9.79 2.79 14.35
CA LEU A 219 10.13 3.65 15.50
C LEU A 219 10.16 2.88 16.82
N GLU A 220 9.17 2.02 17.03
CA GLU A 220 9.08 1.22 18.24
C GLU A 220 10.24 0.24 18.35
N LEU A 221 10.57 -0.47 17.26
CA LEU A 221 11.74 -1.35 17.19
C LEU A 221 13.03 -0.61 17.54
N ARG A 222 13.24 0.58 16.96
CA ARG A 222 14.41 1.44 17.27
C ARG A 222 14.43 1.87 18.74
N ARG A 223 13.27 2.29 19.30
CA ARG A 223 13.17 2.75 20.71
C ARG A 223 13.27 1.63 21.72
N SER A 224 12.68 0.47 21.43
CA SER A 224 12.67 -0.68 22.34
C SER A 224 13.95 -1.51 22.29
N ARG A 225 14.90 -1.17 21.41
CA ARG A 225 16.15 -1.91 21.16
C ARG A 225 15.89 -3.42 20.99
N TRP A 226 14.90 -3.79 20.17
CA TRP A 226 14.52 -5.16 19.84
C TRP A 226 14.08 -6.01 21.05
N ARG A 227 13.53 -5.40 22.11
CA ARG A 227 13.00 -6.12 23.29
C ARG A 227 11.51 -6.45 23.10
N PRO A 228 11.12 -7.70 22.75
CA PRO A 228 9.73 -8.06 22.40
C PRO A 228 8.72 -7.80 23.52
N ARG A 229 9.13 -7.94 24.78
CA ARG A 229 8.26 -7.68 25.95
C ARG A 229 7.78 -6.23 26.07
N ARG A 230 8.47 -5.29 25.39
CA ARG A 230 8.12 -3.85 25.40
C ARG A 230 7.32 -3.42 24.18
N TRP A 231 7.08 -4.32 23.23
CA TRP A 231 6.35 -4.02 22.02
C TRP A 231 4.86 -3.86 22.29
N SER A 232 4.26 -2.86 21.64
CA SER A 232 2.80 -2.67 21.61
C SER A 232 2.11 -3.85 20.93
N LEU A 233 0.82 -4.03 21.19
CA LEU A 233 -0.01 -5.02 20.51
C LEU A 233 0.06 -4.85 19.00
N HIS A 234 0.03 -3.58 18.52
CA HIS A 234 0.15 -3.24 17.11
C HIS A 234 1.43 -3.79 16.47
N THR A 235 2.58 -3.55 17.07
CA THR A 235 3.88 -4.03 16.58
C THR A 235 3.96 -5.56 16.61
N ARG A 236 3.50 -6.20 17.69
CA ARG A 236 3.49 -7.67 17.79
C ARG A 236 2.63 -8.30 16.70
N LEU A 237 1.41 -7.80 16.47
CA LEU A 237 0.51 -8.30 15.43
C LEU A 237 1.09 -8.10 14.02
N THR A 238 1.62 -6.93 13.73
CA THR A 238 2.20 -6.63 12.42
C THR A 238 3.39 -7.55 12.11
N LEU A 239 4.30 -7.74 13.08
CA LEU A 239 5.47 -8.60 12.89
C LEU A 239 5.07 -10.08 12.82
N LEU A 240 4.12 -10.55 13.66
CA LEU A 240 3.62 -11.92 13.61
C LEU A 240 3.04 -12.25 12.25
N LEU A 241 2.09 -11.42 11.76
CA LEU A 241 1.48 -11.69 10.47
C LEU A 241 2.48 -11.53 9.30
N THR A 242 3.42 -10.62 9.41
CA THR A 242 4.51 -10.54 8.43
C THR A 242 5.32 -11.83 8.41
N ALA A 243 5.68 -12.36 9.58
CA ALA A 243 6.44 -13.61 9.72
C ALA A 243 5.66 -14.86 9.25
N VAL A 244 4.33 -14.81 9.22
CA VAL A 244 3.48 -15.91 8.70
C VAL A 244 3.24 -15.76 7.19
N LEU A 245 2.88 -14.55 6.72
CA LEU A 245 2.50 -14.34 5.34
C LEU A 245 3.68 -14.35 4.35
N LEU A 246 4.89 -13.99 4.79
CA LEU A 246 6.06 -14.09 3.92
C LEU A 246 6.41 -15.55 3.57
N PRO A 247 6.55 -16.47 4.53
CA PRO A 247 6.72 -17.89 4.20
C PRO A 247 5.55 -18.47 3.41
N ALA A 248 4.30 -18.05 3.70
CA ALA A 248 3.14 -18.52 2.95
C ALA A 248 3.22 -18.11 1.47
N GLY A 249 3.57 -16.84 1.18
CA GLY A 249 3.77 -16.37 -0.19
C GLY A 249 4.97 -17.04 -0.89
N PHE A 250 6.07 -17.27 -0.16
CA PHE A 250 7.21 -18.03 -0.66
C PHE A 250 6.81 -19.46 -1.05
N LEU A 251 6.10 -20.16 -0.15
CA LEU A 251 5.62 -21.51 -0.42
C LEU A 251 4.61 -21.55 -1.56
N LEU A 252 3.72 -20.55 -1.68
CA LEU A 252 2.80 -20.44 -2.79
C LEU A 252 3.54 -20.45 -4.14
N MET A 253 4.59 -19.64 -4.26
CA MET A 253 5.41 -19.61 -5.48
C MET A 253 6.19 -20.89 -5.71
N VAL A 254 6.81 -21.43 -4.68
CA VAL A 254 7.59 -22.69 -4.81
C VAL A 254 6.67 -23.86 -5.19
N LEU A 255 5.52 -23.99 -4.57
CA LEU A 255 4.62 -25.11 -4.84
C LEU A 255 3.83 -24.92 -6.15
N GLY A 256 3.44 -23.67 -6.48
CA GLY A 256 2.64 -23.37 -7.66
C GLY A 256 3.47 -23.28 -8.94
N GLU A 257 4.68 -22.73 -8.90
CA GLU A 257 5.42 -22.28 -10.08
C GLU A 257 6.74 -23.02 -10.32
N TRP A 258 7.18 -23.94 -9.44
CA TRP A 258 8.49 -24.59 -9.50
C TRP A 258 8.80 -25.24 -10.83
N SER A 259 7.81 -25.88 -11.45
CA SER A 259 7.91 -26.58 -12.73
C SER A 259 7.30 -25.83 -13.90
N ASN A 260 6.71 -24.64 -13.67
CA ASN A 260 6.09 -23.85 -14.73
C ASN A 260 7.17 -23.21 -15.62
N PRO A 261 7.31 -23.63 -16.89
CA PRO A 261 8.35 -23.14 -17.79
C PRO A 261 8.22 -21.65 -18.14
N ALA A 262 7.02 -21.07 -18.01
CA ALA A 262 6.75 -19.64 -18.25
C ALA A 262 7.26 -18.75 -17.11
N THR A 263 7.50 -19.31 -15.93
CA THR A 263 7.89 -18.56 -14.73
C THR A 263 9.19 -19.11 -14.14
N LEU A 264 9.10 -19.92 -13.08
CA LEU A 264 10.29 -20.43 -12.37
C LEU A 264 10.95 -21.62 -13.06
N GLY A 265 10.20 -22.41 -13.83
CA GLY A 265 10.66 -23.70 -14.36
C GLY A 265 11.95 -23.64 -15.19
N SER A 266 12.14 -22.56 -15.93
CA SER A 266 13.32 -22.32 -16.78
C SER A 266 14.57 -21.86 -16.01
N MET A 267 14.44 -21.51 -14.72
CA MET A 267 15.54 -20.97 -13.91
C MET A 267 16.31 -22.06 -13.17
N ASP A 268 17.57 -21.77 -12.82
CA ASP A 268 18.32 -22.57 -11.87
C ASP A 268 17.73 -22.51 -10.46
N THR A 269 18.13 -23.41 -9.58
CA THR A 269 17.58 -23.49 -8.20
C THR A 269 17.77 -22.19 -7.43
N GLY A 270 18.90 -21.49 -7.60
CA GLY A 270 19.18 -20.22 -6.94
C GLY A 270 18.21 -19.12 -7.42
N GLY A 271 18.00 -19.03 -8.73
CA GLY A 271 17.04 -18.13 -9.35
C GLY A 271 15.60 -18.41 -8.90
N LYS A 272 15.18 -19.68 -8.85
CA LYS A 272 13.85 -20.07 -8.35
C LYS A 272 13.61 -19.58 -6.93
N LEU A 273 14.55 -19.80 -6.03
CA LEU A 273 14.44 -19.39 -4.63
C LEU A 273 14.45 -17.85 -4.48
N LEU A 274 15.30 -17.16 -5.25
CA LEU A 274 15.36 -15.71 -5.26
C LEU A 274 14.02 -15.11 -5.72
N ASN A 275 13.48 -15.60 -6.84
CA ASN A 275 12.23 -15.07 -7.39
C ASN A 275 11.01 -15.45 -6.53
N ALA A 276 11.00 -16.63 -5.93
CA ALA A 276 9.98 -16.99 -4.93
C ALA A 276 10.02 -16.07 -3.71
N PHE A 277 11.21 -15.68 -3.23
CA PHE A 277 11.36 -14.70 -2.15
C PHE A 277 10.88 -13.29 -2.57
N VAL A 278 11.26 -12.83 -3.75
CA VAL A 278 10.79 -11.54 -4.29
C VAL A 278 9.26 -11.54 -4.35
N HIS A 279 8.67 -12.56 -4.99
CA HIS A 279 7.22 -12.64 -5.14
C HIS A 279 6.47 -12.85 -3.82
N ALA A 280 7.09 -13.40 -2.78
CA ALA A 280 6.50 -13.45 -1.43
C ALA A 280 6.27 -12.05 -0.84
N VAL A 281 7.06 -11.06 -1.27
CA VAL A 281 7.01 -9.69 -0.77
C VAL A 281 6.17 -8.76 -1.65
N MET A 282 6.29 -8.87 -2.98
CA MET A 282 5.70 -7.91 -3.92
C MET A 282 4.16 -7.81 -3.86
N PRO A 283 3.38 -8.90 -3.65
CA PRO A 283 1.94 -8.80 -3.45
C PRO A 283 1.52 -7.95 -2.25
N ARG A 284 2.45 -7.64 -1.35
CA ARG A 284 2.20 -6.76 -0.20
C ARG A 284 2.32 -5.29 -0.58
N THR A 285 1.72 -4.95 -1.71
CA THR A 285 1.52 -3.62 -2.28
C THR A 285 2.78 -2.96 -2.84
N ALA A 286 3.64 -3.72 -3.53
CA ALA A 286 4.86 -3.18 -4.12
C ALA A 286 4.93 -3.27 -5.64
N GLY A 287 4.24 -4.23 -6.27
CA GLY A 287 3.98 -4.27 -7.70
C GLY A 287 5.15 -4.58 -8.62
N PHE A 288 6.37 -4.76 -8.12
CA PHE A 288 7.46 -5.22 -8.97
C PHE A 288 7.33 -6.71 -9.26
N ASN A 289 7.67 -7.11 -10.47
CA ASN A 289 7.70 -8.50 -10.89
C ASN A 289 9.06 -8.85 -11.52
N THR A 290 9.56 -10.01 -11.17
CA THR A 290 10.78 -10.62 -11.72
C THR A 290 10.49 -11.84 -12.58
N VAL A 291 9.22 -12.20 -12.69
CA VAL A 291 8.70 -13.25 -13.57
C VAL A 291 7.47 -12.69 -14.29
N ASP A 292 7.12 -13.30 -15.42
CA ASP A 292 5.90 -12.94 -16.13
C ASP A 292 4.66 -13.36 -15.33
N VAL A 293 3.93 -12.37 -14.82
CA VAL A 293 2.72 -12.60 -14.03
C VAL A 293 1.61 -13.23 -14.87
N ALA A 294 1.53 -12.89 -16.17
CA ALA A 294 0.54 -13.48 -17.08
C ALA A 294 0.76 -14.98 -17.29
N GLY A 295 2.00 -15.44 -17.20
CA GLY A 295 2.39 -16.84 -17.35
C GLY A 295 2.22 -17.70 -16.08
N MET A 296 1.76 -17.14 -14.96
CA MET A 296 1.54 -17.89 -13.71
C MET A 296 0.31 -18.79 -13.80
N ASN A 297 0.31 -19.86 -13.01
CA ASN A 297 -0.83 -20.74 -12.89
C ASN A 297 -2.02 -20.03 -12.19
N PRO A 298 -3.28 -20.33 -12.57
CA PRO A 298 -4.47 -19.71 -11.97
C PRO A 298 -4.55 -19.87 -10.44
N GLY A 299 -4.07 -21.00 -9.90
CA GLY A 299 -3.99 -21.21 -8.45
C GLY A 299 -3.01 -20.25 -7.77
N THR A 300 -1.91 -19.89 -8.43
CA THR A 300 -0.94 -18.90 -7.95
C THR A 300 -1.53 -17.50 -8.00
N TRP A 301 -2.30 -17.15 -9.05
CA TRP A 301 -3.03 -15.88 -9.10
C TRP A 301 -3.99 -15.75 -7.92
N LEU A 302 -4.85 -16.76 -7.69
CA LEU A 302 -5.80 -16.72 -6.58
C LEU A 302 -5.12 -16.61 -5.21
N GLY A 303 -4.02 -17.35 -5.00
CA GLY A 303 -3.23 -17.21 -3.76
C GLY A 303 -2.59 -15.83 -3.63
N THR A 304 -2.13 -15.25 -4.73
CA THR A 304 -1.57 -13.90 -4.80
C THR A 304 -2.65 -12.85 -4.53
N ASP A 305 -3.89 -13.03 -5.03
CA ASP A 305 -5.03 -12.15 -4.73
C ASP A 305 -5.31 -12.06 -3.22
N VAL A 306 -5.26 -13.20 -2.53
CA VAL A 306 -5.42 -13.24 -1.07
C VAL A 306 -4.31 -12.45 -0.39
N LEU A 307 -3.05 -12.62 -0.82
CA LEU A 307 -1.91 -11.88 -0.27
C LEU A 307 -1.99 -10.38 -0.57
N MET A 308 -2.43 -9.99 -1.77
CA MET A 308 -2.66 -8.59 -2.17
C MET A 308 -3.75 -7.94 -1.33
N PHE A 309 -4.88 -8.64 -1.14
CA PHE A 309 -6.00 -8.13 -0.35
C PHE A 309 -5.63 -7.87 1.12
N ILE A 310 -4.75 -8.70 1.71
CA ILE A 310 -4.25 -8.54 3.09
C ILE A 310 -3.17 -7.46 3.20
N GLY A 311 -2.86 -6.68 2.26
CA GLY A 311 -1.99 -5.51 2.27
C GLY A 311 -0.83 -5.51 3.28
N GLY A 312 -0.40 -4.32 3.72
CA GLY A 312 0.73 -4.14 4.63
C GLY A 312 0.37 -3.57 6.02
N GLY A 313 1.39 -3.12 6.74
CA GLY A 313 1.25 -2.52 8.08
C GLY A 313 0.52 -1.19 8.06
N SER A 314 -0.13 -0.86 9.18
CA SER A 314 -0.81 0.43 9.33
C SER A 314 0.19 1.57 9.44
N ALA A 315 -0.13 2.71 8.82
CA ALA A 315 0.74 3.88 8.72
C ALA A 315 2.08 3.60 7.99
N GLY A 316 2.10 2.60 7.11
CA GLY A 316 3.13 2.36 6.12
C GLY A 316 2.72 2.87 4.73
N THR A 317 3.56 2.62 3.75
CA THR A 317 3.32 2.94 2.33
C THR A 317 2.31 2.01 1.66
N ALA A 318 2.10 0.82 2.20
CA ALA A 318 1.19 -0.20 1.69
C ALA A 318 -0.28 0.24 1.72
N GLY A 319 -1.08 -0.15 0.70
CA GLY A 319 -2.52 0.07 0.61
C GLY A 319 -3.37 -1.09 1.13
N GLY A 320 -4.57 -1.28 0.60
CA GLY A 320 -5.46 -2.39 0.92
C GLY A 320 -5.91 -2.49 2.37
N ILE A 321 -6.46 -3.66 2.76
CA ILE A 321 -6.82 -3.98 4.14
C ILE A 321 -5.53 -4.16 4.94
N LYS A 322 -5.45 -3.52 6.11
CA LYS A 322 -4.24 -3.55 6.91
C LYS A 322 -4.06 -4.88 7.63
N LEU A 323 -2.80 -5.31 7.80
CA LEU A 323 -2.43 -6.50 8.55
C LEU A 323 -3.12 -6.57 9.92
N THR A 324 -3.20 -5.44 10.62
CA THR A 324 -3.86 -5.38 11.93
C THR A 324 -5.36 -5.59 11.85
N THR A 325 -6.03 -5.13 10.77
CA THR A 325 -7.45 -5.39 10.53
C THR A 325 -7.69 -6.88 10.29
N PHE A 326 -6.87 -7.49 9.44
CA PHE A 326 -6.91 -8.94 9.19
C PHE A 326 -6.62 -9.74 10.47
N ALA A 327 -5.60 -9.34 11.25
CA ALA A 327 -5.30 -9.97 12.54
C ALA A 327 -6.49 -9.98 13.49
N VAL A 328 -7.17 -8.83 13.65
CA VAL A 328 -8.34 -8.71 14.54
C VAL A 328 -9.44 -9.68 14.12
N LEU A 329 -9.71 -9.80 12.81
CA LEU A 329 -10.71 -10.74 12.30
C LEU A 329 -10.29 -12.20 12.50
N LEU A 330 -9.03 -12.54 12.22
CA LEU A 330 -8.51 -13.89 12.40
C LEU A 330 -8.60 -14.32 13.87
N PHE A 331 -8.20 -13.47 14.81
CA PHE A 331 -8.30 -13.78 16.24
C PHE A 331 -9.74 -13.76 16.75
N ALA A 332 -10.64 -12.97 16.15
CA ALA A 332 -12.07 -13.04 16.47
C ALA A 332 -12.67 -14.38 16.06
N ILE A 333 -12.39 -14.86 14.84
CA ILE A 333 -12.78 -16.19 14.39
C ILE A 333 -12.19 -17.27 15.29
N TRP A 334 -10.90 -17.16 15.62
CA TRP A 334 -10.24 -18.14 16.49
C TRP A 334 -10.84 -18.21 17.89
N SER A 335 -11.19 -17.06 18.50
CA SER A 335 -11.85 -16.97 19.80
C SER A 335 -13.23 -17.60 19.77
N GLU A 336 -14.01 -17.32 18.70
CA GLU A 336 -15.36 -17.89 18.50
C GLU A 336 -15.32 -19.40 18.36
N LEU A 337 -14.38 -19.95 17.57
CA LEU A 337 -14.18 -21.40 17.42
C LEU A 337 -13.78 -22.10 18.74
N ARG A 338 -13.20 -21.36 19.67
CA ARG A 338 -12.84 -21.87 21.01
C ARG A 338 -13.95 -21.71 22.04
N GLY A 339 -14.99 -20.93 21.72
CA GLY A 339 -16.02 -20.57 22.70
C GLY A 339 -15.53 -19.56 23.75
N ASP A 340 -14.45 -18.81 23.47
CA ASP A 340 -13.93 -17.81 24.39
C ASP A 340 -14.86 -16.59 24.42
N PRO A 341 -15.26 -16.06 25.61
CA PRO A 341 -16.18 -14.94 25.72
C PRO A 341 -15.58 -13.61 25.22
N ASP A 342 -14.27 -13.53 25.11
CA ASP A 342 -13.53 -12.35 24.74
C ASP A 342 -12.43 -12.66 23.72
N VAL A 343 -12.28 -11.79 22.74
CA VAL A 343 -11.14 -11.84 21.80
C VAL A 343 -9.88 -11.38 22.51
N THR A 344 -9.03 -12.32 22.89
CA THR A 344 -7.75 -12.05 23.56
C THR A 344 -6.58 -12.36 22.64
N VAL A 345 -5.61 -11.45 22.57
CA VAL A 345 -4.39 -11.64 21.78
C VAL A 345 -3.20 -11.27 22.61
N PHE A 346 -2.28 -12.22 22.79
CA PHE A 346 -1.21 -12.15 23.79
C PHE A 346 -1.82 -11.86 25.17
N ASP A 347 -1.46 -10.74 25.81
CA ASP A 347 -1.95 -10.34 27.13
C ASP A 347 -2.99 -9.20 27.05
N ARG A 348 -3.69 -9.04 25.93
CA ARG A 348 -4.61 -7.90 25.69
C ARG A 348 -5.93 -8.37 25.12
N ARG A 349 -7.03 -7.78 25.62
CA ARG A 349 -8.37 -7.93 25.09
C ARG A 349 -8.62 -6.92 23.98
N ILE A 350 -9.17 -7.38 22.86
CA ILE A 350 -9.61 -6.51 21.76
C ILE A 350 -11.06 -6.10 22.00
N SER A 351 -11.34 -4.79 21.97
CA SER A 351 -12.69 -4.28 22.20
C SER A 351 -13.65 -4.70 21.09
N THR A 352 -14.93 -4.93 21.41
CA THR A 352 -15.99 -5.24 20.44
C THR A 352 -16.14 -4.13 19.39
N THR A 353 -15.91 -2.88 19.78
CA THR A 353 -15.91 -1.75 18.83
C THR A 353 -14.83 -1.92 17.75
N THR A 354 -13.61 -2.31 18.13
CA THR A 354 -12.52 -2.56 17.19
C THR A 354 -12.85 -3.74 16.26
N GLN A 355 -13.46 -4.80 16.80
CA GLN A 355 -13.88 -5.96 16.00
C GLN A 355 -14.94 -5.57 14.96
N ARG A 356 -15.98 -4.80 15.35
CA ARG A 356 -17.02 -4.29 14.44
C ARG A 356 -16.44 -3.36 13.36
N GLN A 357 -15.47 -2.53 13.71
CA GLN A 357 -14.78 -1.66 12.74
C GLN A 357 -13.96 -2.50 11.75
N ALA A 358 -13.23 -3.52 12.21
CA ALA A 358 -12.47 -4.41 11.36
C ALA A 358 -13.40 -5.17 10.39
N LEU A 359 -14.53 -5.68 10.87
CA LEU A 359 -15.54 -6.36 10.05
C LEU A 359 -16.12 -5.41 8.99
N ALA A 360 -16.49 -4.19 9.36
CA ALA A 360 -17.02 -3.20 8.42
C ALA A 360 -16.00 -2.86 7.31
N VAL A 361 -14.73 -2.67 7.67
CA VAL A 361 -13.67 -2.40 6.68
C VAL A 361 -13.47 -3.59 5.74
N ALA A 362 -13.47 -4.83 6.26
CA ALA A 362 -13.29 -6.02 5.44
C ALA A 362 -14.46 -6.24 4.47
N LEU A 363 -15.70 -6.17 4.96
CA LEU A 363 -16.89 -6.36 4.12
C LEU A 363 -17.01 -5.28 3.03
N LEU A 364 -16.72 -4.03 3.36
CA LEU A 364 -16.68 -2.95 2.37
C LEU A 364 -15.54 -3.15 1.37
N GLY A 365 -14.40 -3.68 1.81
CA GLY A 365 -13.30 -4.05 0.92
C GLY A 365 -13.67 -5.15 -0.05
N VAL A 366 -14.33 -6.22 0.43
CA VAL A 366 -14.84 -7.30 -0.42
C VAL A 366 -15.85 -6.75 -1.43
N ALA A 367 -16.82 -5.94 -0.99
CA ALA A 367 -17.80 -5.33 -1.90
C ALA A 367 -17.13 -4.43 -2.96
N ALA A 368 -16.10 -3.67 -2.58
CA ALA A 368 -15.35 -2.80 -3.49
C ALA A 368 -14.53 -3.59 -4.52
N VAL A 369 -14.19 -4.85 -4.26
CA VAL A 369 -13.53 -5.74 -5.22
C VAL A 369 -14.56 -6.48 -6.07
N VAL A 370 -15.53 -7.13 -5.44
CA VAL A 370 -16.47 -8.03 -6.14
C VAL A 370 -17.36 -7.27 -7.14
N ALA A 371 -17.88 -6.10 -6.77
CA ALA A 371 -18.79 -5.36 -7.65
C ALA A 371 -18.10 -4.91 -8.96
N PRO A 372 -16.93 -4.25 -8.96
CA PRO A 372 -16.22 -3.92 -10.20
C PRO A 372 -15.75 -5.17 -10.96
N ALA A 373 -15.33 -6.24 -10.28
CA ALA A 373 -14.93 -7.48 -10.95
C ALA A 373 -16.07 -8.08 -11.77
N ILE A 374 -17.29 -8.13 -11.22
CA ILE A 374 -18.49 -8.58 -11.94
C ILE A 374 -18.73 -7.69 -13.17
N VAL A 375 -18.70 -6.37 -12.98
CA VAL A 375 -18.96 -5.42 -14.07
C VAL A 375 -17.94 -5.56 -15.19
N ILE A 376 -16.64 -5.57 -14.88
CA ILE A 376 -15.58 -5.68 -15.89
C ILE A 376 -15.62 -7.03 -16.59
N THR A 377 -15.77 -8.15 -15.85
CA THR A 377 -15.86 -9.49 -16.44
C THR A 377 -17.07 -9.62 -17.39
N SER A 378 -18.22 -9.01 -17.03
CA SER A 378 -19.44 -9.07 -17.84
C SER A 378 -19.38 -8.23 -19.12
N THR A 379 -18.47 -7.27 -19.20
CA THR A 379 -18.42 -6.28 -20.29
C THR A 379 -17.08 -6.21 -21.00
N SER A 380 -16.06 -6.94 -20.52
CA SER A 380 -14.79 -7.15 -21.21
C SER A 380 -14.72 -8.56 -21.79
N GLY A 381 -13.79 -8.81 -22.69
CA GLY A 381 -13.52 -10.14 -23.24
C GLY A 381 -12.53 -10.97 -22.40
N PHE A 382 -12.12 -10.49 -21.22
CA PHE A 382 -11.11 -11.14 -20.39
C PHE A 382 -11.74 -12.17 -19.44
N SER A 383 -10.91 -13.14 -19.00
CA SER A 383 -11.35 -14.16 -18.05
C SER A 383 -11.58 -13.57 -16.65
N GLY A 384 -12.47 -14.19 -15.87
CA GLY A 384 -12.83 -13.68 -14.55
C GLY A 384 -11.67 -13.66 -13.56
N ASP A 385 -10.73 -14.58 -13.68
CA ASP A 385 -9.52 -14.67 -12.85
C ASP A 385 -8.52 -13.53 -13.17
N GLN A 386 -8.30 -13.22 -14.48
CA GLN A 386 -7.50 -12.06 -14.88
C GLN A 386 -8.10 -10.75 -14.37
N VAL A 387 -9.42 -10.58 -14.56
CA VAL A 387 -10.13 -9.36 -14.10
C VAL A 387 -10.08 -9.24 -12.57
N LEU A 388 -10.29 -10.36 -11.84
CA LEU A 388 -10.19 -10.36 -10.39
C LEU A 388 -8.81 -9.90 -9.93
N PHE A 389 -7.75 -10.42 -10.54
CA PHE A 389 -6.37 -10.05 -10.24
C PHE A 389 -6.13 -8.54 -10.41
N GLU A 390 -6.56 -7.96 -11.54
CA GLU A 390 -6.43 -6.51 -11.80
C GLU A 390 -7.22 -5.66 -10.79
N VAL A 391 -8.47 -6.06 -10.49
CA VAL A 391 -9.34 -5.33 -9.56
C VAL A 391 -8.81 -5.40 -8.14
N VAL A 392 -8.33 -6.57 -7.69
CA VAL A 392 -7.68 -6.72 -6.38
C VAL A 392 -6.40 -5.90 -6.32
N SER A 393 -5.58 -5.97 -7.36
CA SER A 393 -4.33 -5.19 -7.46
C SER A 393 -4.60 -3.68 -7.40
N ALA A 394 -5.62 -3.19 -8.12
CA ALA A 394 -6.02 -1.78 -8.10
C ALA A 394 -6.54 -1.36 -6.72
N PHE A 395 -7.48 -2.13 -6.12
CA PHE A 395 -8.05 -1.83 -4.80
C PHE A 395 -7.00 -1.90 -3.69
N ALA A 396 -6.16 -2.93 -3.69
CA ALA A 396 -5.11 -3.07 -2.70
C ALA A 396 -3.90 -2.16 -2.98
N THR A 397 -3.90 -1.42 -4.10
CA THR A 397 -2.80 -0.57 -4.57
C THR A 397 -1.47 -1.33 -4.64
N VAL A 398 -1.46 -2.47 -5.35
CA VAL A 398 -0.32 -3.38 -5.43
C VAL A 398 0.53 -3.13 -6.67
N GLY A 399 -0.10 -3.09 -7.86
CA GLY A 399 0.58 -2.84 -9.12
C GLY A 399 0.98 -4.07 -9.92
N LEU A 400 0.85 -5.28 -9.37
CA LEU A 400 0.97 -6.50 -10.17
C LEU A 400 -0.19 -6.58 -11.17
N SER A 401 0.08 -7.02 -12.38
CA SER A 401 -0.87 -7.10 -13.48
C SER A 401 -0.67 -8.37 -14.29
N THR A 402 -1.75 -8.94 -14.77
CA THR A 402 -1.74 -10.00 -15.79
C THR A 402 -1.54 -9.45 -17.20
N GLY A 403 -1.30 -8.14 -17.34
CA GLY A 403 -1.05 -7.45 -18.61
C GLY A 403 -2.29 -6.85 -19.27
N ILE A 404 -3.51 -7.14 -18.76
CA ILE A 404 -4.76 -6.69 -19.41
C ILE A 404 -5.09 -5.21 -19.19
N THR A 405 -4.42 -4.51 -18.25
CA THR A 405 -4.78 -3.13 -17.86
C THR A 405 -4.80 -2.16 -19.04
N ALA A 406 -3.83 -2.27 -19.96
CA ALA A 406 -3.73 -1.39 -21.13
C ALA A 406 -4.83 -1.66 -22.18
N ASP A 407 -5.29 -2.92 -22.27
CA ASP A 407 -6.27 -3.37 -23.24
C ASP A 407 -7.72 -3.17 -22.77
N LEU A 408 -7.91 -2.79 -21.52
CA LEU A 408 -9.22 -2.45 -20.97
C LEU A 408 -9.77 -1.17 -21.59
N GLN A 409 -11.08 -1.12 -21.82
CA GLN A 409 -11.76 0.08 -22.29
C GLN A 409 -11.59 1.24 -21.31
N VAL A 410 -11.65 2.47 -21.79
CA VAL A 410 -11.44 3.70 -21.00
C VAL A 410 -12.31 3.75 -19.73
N TRP A 411 -13.56 3.34 -19.79
CA TRP A 411 -14.43 3.36 -18.62
C TRP A 411 -14.07 2.27 -17.58
N HIS A 412 -13.53 1.11 -17.99
CA HIS A 412 -12.95 0.12 -17.07
C HIS A 412 -11.70 0.70 -16.39
N GLN A 413 -10.83 1.38 -17.15
CA GLN A 413 -9.67 2.06 -16.58
C GLN A 413 -10.08 3.12 -15.56
N LEU A 414 -11.19 3.87 -15.81
CA LEU A 414 -11.74 4.82 -14.82
C LEU A 414 -12.25 4.12 -13.55
N LEU A 415 -12.84 2.93 -13.65
CA LEU A 415 -13.18 2.13 -12.48
C LEU A 415 -11.93 1.74 -11.68
N LEU A 416 -10.85 1.32 -12.35
CA LEU A 416 -9.59 1.02 -11.68
C LEU A 416 -8.98 2.27 -11.02
N VAL A 417 -9.04 3.45 -11.66
CA VAL A 417 -8.66 4.75 -11.08
C VAL A 417 -9.43 5.01 -9.78
N ALA A 418 -10.74 4.82 -9.80
CA ALA A 418 -11.57 5.00 -8.61
C ALA A 418 -11.22 3.98 -7.51
N LEU A 419 -10.92 2.72 -7.86
CA LEU A 419 -10.50 1.69 -6.94
C LEU A 419 -9.14 1.99 -6.31
N MET A 420 -8.14 2.42 -7.06
CA MET A 420 -6.83 2.83 -6.55
C MET A 420 -6.98 3.95 -5.51
N PHE A 421 -7.79 4.95 -5.82
CA PHE A 421 -8.06 6.06 -4.92
C PHE A 421 -8.81 5.63 -3.66
N LEU A 422 -9.83 4.77 -3.80
CA LEU A 422 -10.60 4.20 -2.70
C LEU A 422 -9.72 3.30 -1.81
N GLY A 423 -8.93 2.43 -2.39
CA GLY A 423 -8.05 1.51 -1.68
C GLY A 423 -6.96 2.22 -0.89
N ARG A 424 -6.46 3.35 -1.43
CA ARG A 424 -5.45 4.16 -0.74
C ARG A 424 -6.01 4.93 0.46
N LEU A 425 -7.16 5.55 0.30
CA LEU A 425 -7.73 6.46 1.29
C LEU A 425 -8.87 5.85 2.10
N GLY A 426 -9.57 4.85 1.53
CA GLY A 426 -10.77 4.25 2.12
C GLY A 426 -10.54 3.73 3.55
N PRO A 427 -9.57 2.87 3.81
CA PRO A 427 -9.33 2.32 5.15
C PRO A 427 -9.04 3.39 6.22
N ILE A 428 -8.33 4.46 5.84
CA ILE A 428 -7.99 5.56 6.77
C ILE A 428 -9.19 6.45 7.01
N THR A 429 -9.92 6.83 5.95
CA THR A 429 -11.08 7.70 6.05
C THR A 429 -12.25 7.00 6.74
N LEU A 430 -12.50 5.73 6.44
CA LEU A 430 -13.49 4.91 7.13
C LEU A 430 -13.13 4.71 8.60
N GLY A 431 -11.88 4.34 8.90
CA GLY A 431 -11.41 4.17 10.27
C GLY A 431 -11.56 5.44 11.10
N THR A 432 -11.20 6.61 10.54
CA THR A 432 -11.37 7.91 11.22
C THR A 432 -12.84 8.32 11.34
N ALA A 433 -13.64 8.11 10.30
CA ALA A 433 -15.07 8.41 10.33
C ALA A 433 -15.81 7.56 11.36
N LEU A 434 -15.51 6.27 11.44
CA LEU A 434 -16.08 5.35 12.42
C LEU A 434 -15.62 5.69 13.85
N ALA A 435 -14.33 6.01 14.04
CA ALA A 435 -13.78 6.38 15.34
C ALA A 435 -14.32 7.73 15.86
N LEU A 436 -14.69 8.64 14.98
CA LEU A 436 -15.22 9.97 15.34
C LEU A 436 -16.75 10.02 15.47
N ARG A 437 -17.46 8.97 15.04
CA ARG A 437 -18.93 8.94 15.00
C ARG A 437 -19.46 8.27 16.25
N GLU A 438 -19.49 9.00 17.38
CA GLU A 438 -20.26 8.59 18.57
C GLU A 438 -21.71 9.09 18.44
N ARG A 439 -22.61 8.17 18.10
CA ARG A 439 -24.05 8.44 18.26
C ARG A 439 -24.48 7.94 19.63
N ARG A 440 -24.59 8.82 20.61
CA ARG A 440 -25.19 8.50 21.91
C ARG A 440 -26.67 8.17 21.69
N ARG A 441 -27.04 6.89 21.79
CA ARG A 441 -28.43 6.48 21.94
C ARG A 441 -28.76 6.47 23.42
N LEU A 442 -29.86 7.13 23.79
CA LEU A 442 -30.33 7.20 25.17
C LEU A 442 -31.12 5.96 25.59
N PHE A 443 -31.43 5.07 24.67
CA PHE A 443 -32.16 3.81 24.92
C PHE A 443 -31.54 2.66 24.12
N ARG A 444 -31.79 1.43 24.57
CA ARG A 444 -31.46 0.20 23.85
C ARG A 444 -32.76 -0.56 23.56
N TYR A 445 -32.83 -1.20 22.39
CA TYR A 445 -33.89 -2.16 22.11
C TYR A 445 -33.61 -3.48 22.82
N PRO A 446 -34.66 -4.30 23.14
CA PRO A 446 -34.49 -5.65 23.62
C PRO A 446 -33.59 -6.45 22.68
N GLU A 447 -32.76 -7.33 23.24
CA GLU A 447 -31.90 -8.21 22.46
C GLU A 447 -32.76 -9.34 21.87
N SER A 448 -32.58 -9.60 20.60
CA SER A 448 -33.14 -10.76 19.88
C SER A 448 -32.07 -11.29 18.95
N ALA A 449 -31.89 -12.60 18.93
CA ALA A 449 -30.91 -13.26 18.09
C ALA A 449 -31.66 -14.01 16.95
N PRO A 450 -31.36 -13.72 15.66
CA PRO A 450 -31.76 -14.57 14.56
C PRO A 450 -31.00 -15.91 14.64
N VAL A 451 -31.56 -16.96 14.08
CA VAL A 451 -30.84 -18.23 13.92
C VAL A 451 -29.69 -18.00 12.95
N ILE A 452 -28.48 -18.24 13.38
CA ILE A 452 -27.27 -18.20 12.54
C ILE A 452 -26.99 -19.65 12.17
N GLY A 453 -27.12 -19.98 10.88
CA GLY A 453 -26.94 -21.33 10.33
C GLY A 453 -25.50 -21.75 10.22
#